data_c1c608d242832786c9a6b2077c7f8292
#
_entry.id   c1c608d242832786c9a6b2077c7f8292
#
_cell.length_a   1.000
_cell.length_b   1.000
_cell.length_c   1.000
_cell.angle_alpha   90.00
_cell.angle_beta   90.00
_cell.angle_gamma   90.00
#
_symmetry.space_group_name_H-M   'P 1'
#
loop_
_entity.id
_entity.type
_entity.pdbx_description
1 polymer ?
#
loop_
_entity_poly.entity_id
_entity_poly.type
_entity_poly.pdbx_seq_one_letter_code
_entity_poly.pdbx_strand_id
1 'polypeptide(L)'
;MSVFTPLARPELETFLAPYGLGRLLDFQGIAAGSENTNFFISLEQGEFVLTLVERGPVQEMPFFIDLLDVLHEAELPVPYALRTTDGLALRELKGKPALLQPRLSGKHIKVANAQHCAQVGELQAHLHLATQGERMIKRKTDRGLDWMLEEGTEFLSHLSDEPRALLQKALDEITERKEKILALPRANIHADLFRDNAMFEGTHLTGLIDFYNACSGPMLYDVAIALNDWCSDEEGVIDGPRARAFLGAYAALRPFTAAEAELWPTMLRVACVRFWLSRLIAAEQIGRAHV
;
A
#
# COMPACT_ATOMS: atom_id res chain seq x y z
N MET A 1 -20.25 -4.82 5.10
CA MET A 1 -20.52 -3.37 5.27
C MET A 1 -19.37 -2.80 6.06
N SER A 2 -18.56 -1.95 5.44
CA SER A 2 -17.32 -1.41 6.06
C SER A 2 -17.50 -0.03 6.68
N VAL A 3 -18.72 0.39 6.99
CA VAL A 3 -18.95 1.57 7.83
C VAL A 3 -19.15 1.08 9.26
N PHE A 4 -18.06 1.05 10.03
CA PHE A 4 -18.09 0.62 11.44
C PHE A 4 -18.61 1.72 12.36
N THR A 5 -18.35 3.00 12.01
CA THR A 5 -18.81 4.18 12.75
C THR A 5 -19.76 5.00 11.89
N PRO A 6 -21.07 4.92 12.12
CA PRO A 6 -22.04 5.77 11.42
C PRO A 6 -21.91 7.23 11.86
N LEU A 7 -22.05 8.16 10.91
CA LEU A 7 -21.99 9.59 11.13
C LEU A 7 -23.29 10.26 10.70
N ALA A 8 -23.73 11.23 11.50
CA ALA A 8 -24.84 12.08 11.15
C ALA A 8 -24.36 13.40 10.50
N ARG A 9 -25.20 13.99 9.64
CA ARG A 9 -24.88 15.25 8.95
C ARG A 9 -24.38 16.36 9.89
N PRO A 10 -25.03 16.67 11.05
CA PRO A 10 -24.55 17.72 11.93
C PRO A 10 -23.15 17.48 12.51
N GLU A 11 -22.79 16.21 12.75
CA GLU A 11 -21.46 15.83 13.23
C GLU A 11 -20.39 16.09 12.17
N LEU A 12 -20.71 15.74 10.91
CA LEU A 12 -19.85 16.00 9.77
C LEU A 12 -19.70 17.50 9.52
N GLU A 13 -20.77 18.29 9.53
CA GLU A 13 -20.70 19.73 9.34
C GLU A 13 -19.84 20.40 10.41
N THR A 14 -19.96 19.98 11.67
CA THR A 14 -19.10 20.47 12.76
C THR A 14 -17.64 20.09 12.57
N PHE A 15 -17.37 18.84 12.15
CA PHE A 15 -16.00 18.37 11.90
C PHE A 15 -15.38 19.07 10.71
N LEU A 16 -16.11 19.31 9.64
CA LEU A 16 -15.61 19.86 8.37
C LEU A 16 -15.45 21.39 8.38
N ALA A 17 -16.19 22.10 9.22
CA ALA A 17 -16.16 23.57 9.27
C ALA A 17 -14.74 24.18 9.39
N PRO A 18 -13.82 23.66 10.25
CA PRO A 18 -12.49 24.22 10.37
C PRO A 18 -11.58 24.08 9.14
N TYR A 19 -11.97 23.28 8.14
CA TYR A 19 -11.18 23.17 6.90
C TYR A 19 -11.39 24.33 5.93
N GLY A 20 -12.47 25.11 6.10
CA GLY A 20 -12.75 26.27 5.25
C GLY A 20 -13.12 25.92 3.80
N LEU A 21 -13.60 24.70 3.53
CA LEU A 21 -13.89 24.17 2.19
C LEU A 21 -15.36 24.38 1.74
N GLY A 22 -16.10 25.25 2.45
CA GLY A 22 -17.50 25.51 2.16
C GLY A 22 -18.45 24.53 2.84
N ARG A 23 -19.74 24.57 2.44
CA ARG A 23 -20.79 23.76 3.06
C ARG A 23 -20.75 22.32 2.60
N LEU A 24 -21.20 21.41 3.47
CA LEU A 24 -21.42 20.01 3.13
C LEU A 24 -22.65 19.89 2.19
N LEU A 25 -22.39 19.44 0.97
CA LEU A 25 -23.43 19.20 -0.04
C LEU A 25 -23.99 17.79 0.11
N ASP A 26 -23.11 16.77 0.08
CA ASP A 26 -23.51 15.37 0.19
C ASP A 26 -22.43 14.54 0.89
N PHE A 27 -22.81 13.36 1.40
CA PHE A 27 -21.88 12.37 1.94
C PHE A 27 -22.41 10.96 1.79
N GLN A 28 -21.50 10.01 1.54
CA GLN A 28 -21.87 8.61 1.35
C GLN A 28 -20.80 7.71 1.98
N GLY A 29 -21.24 6.75 2.81
CA GLY A 29 -20.36 5.71 3.35
C GLY A 29 -19.80 4.81 2.24
N ILE A 30 -18.51 4.51 2.31
CA ILE A 30 -17.83 3.63 1.37
C ILE A 30 -17.90 2.20 1.92
N ALA A 31 -18.56 1.31 1.18
CA ALA A 31 -18.71 -0.10 1.57
C ALA A 31 -17.45 -0.95 1.32
N ALA A 32 -16.51 -0.45 0.54
CA ALA A 32 -15.21 -1.09 0.28
C ALA A 32 -14.20 -0.74 1.38
N GLY A 33 -13.28 -1.66 1.68
CA GLY A 33 -12.27 -1.52 2.74
C GLY A 33 -12.61 -2.37 3.97
N SER A 34 -11.58 -2.90 4.62
CA SER A 34 -11.73 -3.86 5.73
C SER A 34 -11.27 -3.31 7.08
N GLU A 35 -10.56 -2.19 7.12
CA GLU A 35 -9.85 -1.73 8.31
C GLU A 35 -10.37 -0.41 8.87
N ASN A 36 -10.82 0.51 8.01
CA ASN A 36 -11.23 1.86 8.39
C ASN A 36 -12.65 2.19 7.94
N THR A 37 -13.28 3.15 8.59
CA THR A 37 -14.55 3.74 8.12
C THR A 37 -14.24 4.89 7.17
N ASN A 38 -14.72 4.80 5.94
CA ASN A 38 -14.51 5.83 4.93
C ASN A 38 -15.83 6.40 4.43
N PHE A 39 -15.84 7.71 4.15
CA PHE A 39 -16.96 8.43 3.53
C PHE A 39 -16.47 9.24 2.34
N PHE A 40 -17.19 9.19 1.23
CA PHE A 40 -17.13 10.24 0.22
C PHE A 40 -17.82 11.48 0.77
N ILE A 41 -17.17 12.63 0.63
CA ILE A 41 -17.62 13.92 1.12
C ILE A 41 -17.62 14.90 -0.04
N SER A 42 -18.79 15.48 -0.37
CA SER A 42 -18.92 16.56 -1.35
C SER A 42 -19.08 17.89 -0.63
N LEU A 43 -18.12 18.79 -0.80
CA LEU A 43 -18.15 20.16 -0.29
C LEU A 43 -18.26 21.15 -1.47
N GLU A 44 -18.58 22.42 -1.18
CA GLU A 44 -18.64 23.46 -2.23
C GLU A 44 -17.33 23.60 -3.02
N GLN A 45 -16.16 23.30 -2.40
CA GLN A 45 -14.85 23.43 -3.03
C GLN A 45 -14.25 22.11 -3.56
N GLY A 46 -15.00 21.02 -3.57
CA GLY A 46 -14.53 19.78 -4.19
C GLY A 46 -15.02 18.50 -3.54
N GLU A 47 -14.42 17.40 -4.00
CA GLU A 47 -14.69 16.04 -3.56
C GLU A 47 -13.56 15.50 -2.68
N PHE A 48 -13.93 14.88 -1.57
CA PHE A 48 -12.97 14.44 -0.55
C PHE A 48 -13.30 13.02 -0.05
N VAL A 49 -12.36 12.44 0.65
CA VAL A 49 -12.55 11.21 1.44
C VAL A 49 -12.27 11.54 2.90
N LEU A 50 -13.22 11.26 3.76
CA LEU A 50 -13.04 11.28 5.20
C LEU A 50 -12.76 9.85 5.67
N THR A 51 -11.61 9.63 6.31
CA THR A 51 -11.22 8.36 6.90
C THR A 51 -11.23 8.46 8.42
N LEU A 52 -11.98 7.59 9.09
CA LEU A 52 -11.87 7.34 10.53
C LEU A 52 -11.02 6.09 10.73
N VAL A 53 -9.94 6.22 11.49
CA VAL A 53 -9.05 5.11 11.80
C VAL A 53 -9.68 4.26 12.89
N GLU A 54 -10.15 3.07 12.50
CA GLU A 54 -10.85 2.15 13.40
C GLU A 54 -9.89 1.24 14.18
N ARG A 55 -8.77 0.91 13.55
CA ARG A 55 -7.76 -0.04 14.06
C ARG A 55 -6.36 0.46 13.74
N GLY A 56 -5.41 0.00 14.54
CA GLY A 56 -4.00 0.33 14.36
C GLY A 56 -3.49 1.37 15.36
N PRO A 57 -2.18 1.48 15.48
CA PRO A 57 -1.55 2.38 16.45
C PRO A 57 -1.68 3.84 15.98
N VAL A 58 -2.44 4.62 16.72
CA VAL A 58 -2.61 6.09 16.48
C VAL A 58 -1.24 6.79 16.44
N GLN A 59 -0.26 6.25 17.18
CA GLN A 59 1.11 6.75 17.24
C GLN A 59 1.85 6.67 15.89
N GLU A 60 1.40 5.84 14.96
CA GLU A 60 1.98 5.72 13.62
C GLU A 60 1.35 6.70 12.61
N MET A 61 0.22 7.33 12.93
CA MET A 61 -0.45 8.27 12.03
C MET A 61 0.45 9.41 11.53
N PRO A 62 1.34 10.00 12.36
CA PRO A 62 2.29 11.02 11.88
C PRO A 62 3.16 10.50 10.72
N PHE A 63 3.63 9.25 10.77
CA PHE A 63 4.41 8.68 9.67
C PHE A 63 3.66 8.71 8.34
N PHE A 64 2.39 8.31 8.33
CA PHE A 64 1.60 8.26 7.09
C PHE A 64 1.31 9.67 6.56
N ILE A 65 1.02 10.61 7.46
CA ILE A 65 0.79 12.02 7.11
C ILE A 65 2.05 12.60 6.49
N ASP A 66 3.20 12.48 7.16
CA ASP A 66 4.48 13.03 6.70
C ASP A 66 4.92 12.39 5.38
N LEU A 67 4.72 11.07 5.22
CA LEU A 67 5.03 10.36 3.97
C LEU A 67 4.19 10.90 2.81
N LEU A 68 2.89 11.02 3.01
CA LEU A 68 1.97 11.50 1.96
C LEU A 68 2.21 12.97 1.63
N ASP A 69 2.63 13.79 2.60
CA ASP A 69 3.04 15.18 2.35
C ASP A 69 4.31 15.23 1.47
N VAL A 70 5.33 14.43 1.78
CA VAL A 70 6.56 14.33 0.96
C VAL A 70 6.25 13.88 -0.47
N LEU A 71 5.35 12.91 -0.63
CA LEU A 71 4.95 12.41 -1.95
C LEU A 71 4.12 13.44 -2.72
N HIS A 72 3.23 14.17 -2.03
CA HIS A 72 2.47 15.26 -2.62
C HIS A 72 3.35 16.43 -3.05
N GLU A 73 4.32 16.83 -2.22
CA GLU A 73 5.33 17.86 -2.57
C GLU A 73 6.17 17.45 -3.79
N ALA A 74 6.37 16.15 -3.99
CA ALA A 74 7.01 15.59 -5.19
C ALA A 74 6.04 15.41 -6.37
N GLU A 75 4.85 16.00 -6.30
CA GLU A 75 3.81 15.98 -7.35
C GLU A 75 3.26 14.59 -7.69
N LEU A 76 3.37 13.61 -6.76
CA LEU A 76 2.74 12.32 -6.94
C LEU A 76 1.23 12.40 -6.62
N PRO A 77 0.38 11.69 -7.37
CA PRO A 77 -1.06 11.68 -7.15
C PRO A 77 -1.41 10.77 -5.96
N VAL A 78 -1.29 11.30 -4.74
CA VAL A 78 -1.54 10.58 -3.48
C VAL A 78 -2.57 11.31 -2.62
N PRO A 79 -3.31 10.61 -1.74
CA PRO A 79 -4.33 11.21 -0.89
C PRO A 79 -3.67 11.82 0.37
N TYR A 80 -3.01 12.95 0.22
CA TYR A 80 -2.41 13.68 1.36
C TYR A 80 -3.47 14.21 2.34
N ALA A 81 -3.08 14.42 3.59
CA ALA A 81 -4.01 14.92 4.61
C ALA A 81 -4.21 16.43 4.48
N LEU A 82 -5.46 16.86 4.25
CA LEU A 82 -5.81 18.27 4.30
C LEU A 82 -5.68 18.81 5.72
N ARG A 83 -5.28 20.07 5.83
CA ARG A 83 -5.14 20.76 7.11
C ARG A 83 -6.28 21.72 7.34
N THR A 84 -6.70 21.82 8.58
CA THR A 84 -7.60 22.89 9.04
C THR A 84 -6.93 24.26 8.95
N THR A 85 -7.69 25.31 9.09
CA THR A 85 -7.19 26.71 9.06
C THR A 85 -6.16 27.02 10.15
N ASP A 86 -6.15 26.24 11.23
CA ASP A 86 -5.16 26.28 12.31
C ASP A 86 -4.03 25.23 12.15
N GLY A 87 -3.97 24.55 10.99
CA GLY A 87 -2.84 23.70 10.58
C GLY A 87 -2.91 22.24 11.01
N LEU A 88 -4.03 21.75 11.58
CA LEU A 88 -4.16 20.37 12.03
C LEU A 88 -4.53 19.44 10.87
N ALA A 89 -3.71 18.41 10.62
CA ALA A 89 -3.99 17.34 9.66
C ALA A 89 -4.81 16.22 10.30
N LEU A 90 -4.39 15.75 11.48
CA LEU A 90 -5.07 14.70 12.23
C LEU A 90 -6.02 15.32 13.26
N ARG A 91 -7.28 14.91 13.24
CA ARG A 91 -8.29 15.37 14.19
C ARG A 91 -9.00 14.18 14.82
N GLU A 92 -9.86 14.46 15.80
CA GLU A 92 -10.71 13.45 16.43
C GLU A 92 -12.17 13.61 15.98
N LEU A 93 -12.81 12.48 15.64
CA LEU A 93 -14.23 12.38 15.37
C LEU A 93 -14.79 11.10 16.02
N LYS A 94 -15.79 11.24 16.88
CA LYS A 94 -16.34 10.10 17.64
C LYS A 94 -15.29 9.36 18.50
N GLY A 95 -14.31 10.06 19.07
CA GLY A 95 -13.24 9.46 19.84
C GLY A 95 -12.20 8.68 19.01
N LYS A 96 -12.19 8.87 17.69
CA LYS A 96 -11.27 8.20 16.76
C LYS A 96 -10.46 9.21 15.95
N PRO A 97 -9.21 8.87 15.59
CA PRO A 97 -8.44 9.69 14.67
C PRO A 97 -9.13 9.77 13.32
N ALA A 98 -9.20 10.96 12.76
CA ALA A 98 -9.87 11.21 11.49
C ALA A 98 -9.03 12.14 10.60
N LEU A 99 -9.00 11.82 9.30
CA LEU A 99 -8.30 12.53 8.23
C LEU A 99 -9.28 12.92 7.13
N LEU A 100 -9.15 14.14 6.61
CA LEU A 100 -9.80 14.54 5.37
C LEU A 100 -8.75 14.59 4.25
N GLN A 101 -9.02 13.93 3.13
CA GLN A 101 -8.08 13.77 2.02
C GLN A 101 -8.76 14.12 0.70
N PRO A 102 -8.05 14.61 -0.34
CA PRO A 102 -8.63 14.75 -1.66
C PRO A 102 -9.13 13.41 -2.18
N ARG A 103 -10.28 13.41 -2.85
CA ARG A 103 -10.75 12.25 -3.60
C ARG A 103 -9.99 12.18 -4.92
N LEU A 104 -9.18 11.14 -5.10
CA LEU A 104 -8.49 10.91 -6.35
C LEU A 104 -9.47 10.44 -7.43
N SER A 105 -9.27 10.87 -8.67
CA SER A 105 -10.12 10.49 -9.79
C SER A 105 -9.77 9.11 -10.34
N GLY A 106 -10.63 8.59 -11.21
CA GLY A 106 -10.41 7.31 -11.88
C GLY A 106 -11.05 6.11 -11.19
N LYS A 107 -10.65 4.92 -11.64
CA LYS A 107 -11.16 3.62 -11.17
C LYS A 107 -10.04 2.60 -11.13
N HIS A 108 -10.21 1.60 -10.26
CA HIS A 108 -9.35 0.40 -10.29
C HIS A 108 -9.53 -0.36 -11.61
N ILE A 109 -8.45 -0.95 -12.11
CA ILE A 109 -8.49 -1.80 -13.29
C ILE A 109 -8.41 -3.28 -12.89
N LYS A 110 -9.24 -4.10 -13.52
CA LYS A 110 -9.24 -5.55 -13.26
C LYS A 110 -8.16 -6.27 -14.06
N VAL A 111 -7.97 -5.87 -15.31
CA VAL A 111 -7.01 -6.47 -16.23
C VAL A 111 -6.02 -5.40 -16.69
N ALA A 112 -4.77 -5.54 -16.28
CA ALA A 112 -3.70 -4.66 -16.67
C ALA A 112 -3.19 -4.99 -18.09
N ASN A 113 -2.83 -3.96 -18.85
CA ASN A 113 -2.06 -4.07 -20.09
C ASN A 113 -0.65 -3.48 -19.89
N ALA A 114 0.19 -3.55 -20.93
CA ALA A 114 1.56 -3.06 -20.86
C ALA A 114 1.66 -1.55 -20.56
N GLN A 115 0.69 -0.73 -21.02
CA GLN A 115 0.67 0.71 -20.74
C GLN A 115 0.35 0.99 -19.26
N HIS A 116 -0.62 0.27 -18.68
CA HIS A 116 -0.89 0.36 -17.24
C HIS A 116 0.35 -0.01 -16.42
N CYS A 117 1.02 -1.12 -16.78
CA CYS A 117 2.23 -1.58 -16.09
C CYS A 117 3.38 -0.56 -16.20
N ALA A 118 3.56 0.08 -17.37
CA ALA A 118 4.56 1.14 -17.53
C ALA A 118 4.27 2.34 -16.61
N GLN A 119 3.03 2.80 -16.52
CA GLN A 119 2.63 3.91 -15.65
C GLN A 119 2.88 3.59 -14.16
N VAL A 120 2.58 2.35 -13.73
CA VAL A 120 2.85 1.93 -12.35
C VAL A 120 4.35 1.87 -12.08
N GLY A 121 5.15 1.30 -12.99
CA GLY A 121 6.61 1.25 -12.84
C GLY A 121 7.23 2.64 -12.78
N GLU A 122 6.80 3.56 -13.63
CA GLU A 122 7.25 4.97 -13.64
C GLU A 122 6.92 5.66 -12.31
N LEU A 123 5.66 5.57 -11.87
CA LEU A 123 5.22 6.22 -10.64
C LEU A 123 5.89 5.63 -9.40
N GLN A 124 6.10 4.32 -9.36
CA GLN A 124 6.82 3.67 -8.26
C GLN A 124 8.29 4.11 -8.20
N ALA A 125 8.95 4.33 -9.35
CA ALA A 125 10.28 4.90 -9.38
C ALA A 125 10.31 6.32 -8.80
N HIS A 126 9.35 7.18 -9.16
CA HIS A 126 9.22 8.51 -8.58
C HIS A 126 9.00 8.47 -7.06
N LEU A 127 8.14 7.57 -6.57
CA LEU A 127 7.90 7.36 -5.13
C LEU A 127 9.21 7.04 -4.40
N HIS A 128 9.98 6.09 -4.92
CA HIS A 128 11.26 5.68 -4.32
C HIS A 128 12.29 6.81 -4.36
N LEU A 129 12.41 7.53 -5.47
CA LEU A 129 13.33 8.65 -5.62
C LEU A 129 12.99 9.83 -4.70
N ALA A 130 11.69 10.10 -4.50
CA ALA A 130 11.23 11.15 -3.61
C ALA A 130 11.53 10.87 -2.13
N THR A 131 11.67 9.60 -1.75
CA THR A 131 11.73 9.16 -0.34
C THR A 131 13.01 8.41 0.02
N GLN A 132 14.04 8.38 -0.85
CA GLN A 132 15.31 7.73 -0.55
C GLN A 132 16.30 8.63 0.21
N GLY A 133 17.36 8.04 0.78
CA GLY A 133 18.44 8.76 1.45
C GLY A 133 17.96 9.50 2.70
N GLU A 134 18.30 10.77 2.82
CA GLU A 134 17.95 11.62 3.97
C GLU A 134 16.46 11.94 4.07
N ARG A 135 15.71 11.80 2.97
CA ARG A 135 14.26 12.02 2.94
C ARG A 135 13.48 10.79 3.43
N MET A 136 14.13 9.66 3.64
CA MET A 136 13.46 8.44 4.10
C MET A 136 13.01 8.58 5.55
N ILE A 137 11.70 8.52 5.76
CA ILE A 137 11.09 8.51 7.09
C ILE A 137 11.14 7.09 7.65
N LYS A 138 11.69 6.92 8.84
CA LYS A 138 11.91 5.59 9.44
C LYS A 138 10.61 5.00 9.99
N ARG A 139 10.19 3.89 9.43
CA ARG A 139 9.14 3.01 9.98
C ARG A 139 9.49 1.56 9.67
N LYS A 140 9.49 0.71 10.69
CA LYS A 140 9.62 -0.74 10.49
C LYS A 140 8.27 -1.33 10.06
N THR A 141 8.32 -2.34 9.22
CA THR A 141 7.14 -3.16 8.93
C THR A 141 7.02 -4.27 9.97
N ASP A 142 5.78 -4.59 10.37
CA ASP A 142 5.48 -5.74 11.22
C ASP A 142 5.56 -7.07 10.45
N ARG A 143 5.63 -7.00 9.12
CA ARG A 143 5.63 -8.17 8.22
C ARG A 143 6.91 -8.24 7.38
N GLY A 144 8.06 -8.00 8.04
CA GLY A 144 9.39 -8.08 7.45
C GLY A 144 9.92 -9.51 7.34
N LEU A 145 11.21 -9.64 7.01
CA LEU A 145 11.86 -10.96 6.85
C LEU A 145 11.81 -11.80 8.13
N ASP A 146 11.99 -11.17 9.31
CA ASP A 146 11.92 -11.88 10.58
C ASP A 146 10.53 -12.48 10.81
N TRP A 147 9.47 -11.69 10.61
CA TRP A 147 8.11 -12.17 10.65
C TRP A 147 7.83 -13.31 9.67
N MET A 148 8.34 -13.21 8.43
CA MET A 148 8.18 -14.28 7.44
C MET A 148 8.85 -15.59 7.89
N LEU A 149 10.02 -15.50 8.53
CA LEU A 149 10.73 -16.66 9.04
C LEU A 149 10.03 -17.27 10.26
N GLU A 150 9.56 -16.47 11.20
CA GLU A 150 8.85 -16.90 12.40
C GLU A 150 7.50 -17.55 12.04
N GLU A 151 6.60 -16.81 11.43
CA GLU A 151 5.28 -17.30 11.03
C GLU A 151 5.36 -18.44 10.03
N GLY A 152 6.28 -18.34 9.05
CA GLY A 152 6.47 -19.38 8.06
C GLY A 152 6.91 -20.70 8.69
N THR A 153 7.78 -20.68 9.69
CA THR A 153 8.23 -21.87 10.41
C THR A 153 7.08 -22.50 11.21
N GLU A 154 6.26 -21.70 11.87
CA GLU A 154 5.07 -22.20 12.58
C GLU A 154 4.07 -22.85 11.62
N PHE A 155 3.84 -22.22 10.46
CA PHE A 155 2.87 -22.71 9.48
C PHE A 155 3.29 -24.01 8.79
N LEU A 156 4.56 -24.40 8.79
CA LEU A 156 5.03 -25.66 8.17
C LEU A 156 4.25 -26.88 8.69
N SER A 157 3.93 -26.91 9.97
CA SER A 157 3.19 -28.02 10.59
C SER A 157 1.72 -28.12 10.15
N HIS A 158 1.16 -27.03 9.61
CA HIS A 158 -0.24 -26.94 9.18
C HIS A 158 -0.43 -27.25 7.68
N LEU A 159 0.65 -27.44 6.94
CA LEU A 159 0.64 -27.67 5.50
C LEU A 159 0.82 -29.14 5.15
N SER A 160 0.19 -29.57 4.07
CA SER A 160 0.48 -30.86 3.42
C SER A 160 1.89 -30.86 2.78
N ASP A 161 2.38 -32.02 2.38
CA ASP A 161 3.80 -32.22 2.04
C ASP A 161 4.31 -31.29 0.93
N GLU A 162 3.57 -31.13 -0.15
CA GLU A 162 4.02 -30.31 -1.30
C GLU A 162 4.11 -28.81 -0.95
N PRO A 163 3.06 -28.10 -0.44
CA PRO A 163 3.17 -26.72 -0.02
C PRO A 163 4.15 -26.52 1.15
N ARG A 164 4.29 -27.52 2.06
CA ARG A 164 5.30 -27.48 3.12
C ARG A 164 6.72 -27.44 2.55
N ALA A 165 7.03 -28.33 1.61
CA ALA A 165 8.34 -28.36 0.98
C ALA A 165 8.65 -27.06 0.22
N LEU A 166 7.65 -26.47 -0.45
CA LEU A 166 7.77 -25.20 -1.14
C LEU A 166 8.04 -24.06 -0.17
N LEU A 167 7.29 -23.96 0.93
CA LEU A 167 7.49 -22.92 1.95
C LEU A 167 8.85 -23.08 2.62
N GLN A 168 9.24 -24.31 3.03
CA GLN A 168 10.55 -24.56 3.64
C GLN A 168 11.68 -24.08 2.75
N LYS A 169 11.65 -24.44 1.46
CA LYS A 169 12.67 -24.00 0.50
C LYS A 169 12.76 -22.46 0.40
N ALA A 170 11.62 -21.78 0.43
CA ALA A 170 11.60 -20.33 0.39
C ALA A 170 12.16 -19.70 1.69
N LEU A 171 11.85 -20.28 2.86
CA LEU A 171 12.39 -19.83 4.15
C LEU A 171 13.91 -20.04 4.24
N ASP A 172 14.41 -21.18 3.73
CA ASP A 172 15.84 -21.46 3.66
C ASP A 172 16.57 -20.43 2.79
N GLU A 173 16.00 -20.08 1.62
CA GLU A 173 16.54 -19.05 0.74
C GLU A 173 16.52 -17.66 1.39
N ILE A 174 15.43 -17.30 2.08
CA ILE A 174 15.34 -16.03 2.83
C ILE A 174 16.44 -15.98 3.90
N THR A 175 16.61 -17.05 4.65
CA THR A 175 17.62 -17.15 5.70
C THR A 175 19.03 -16.97 5.14
N GLU A 176 19.37 -17.68 4.06
CA GLU A 176 20.67 -17.62 3.41
C GLU A 176 20.99 -16.21 2.86
N ARG A 177 19.98 -15.53 2.31
CA ARG A 177 20.14 -14.24 1.62
C ARG A 177 19.79 -13.02 2.44
N LYS A 178 19.36 -13.19 3.69
CA LYS A 178 18.83 -12.13 4.56
C LYS A 178 19.72 -10.89 4.61
N GLU A 179 21.02 -11.08 4.90
CA GLU A 179 21.95 -9.95 5.01
C GLU A 179 22.11 -9.20 3.68
N LYS A 180 22.15 -9.93 2.57
CA LYS A 180 22.20 -9.31 1.23
C LYS A 180 20.94 -8.53 0.92
N ILE A 181 19.76 -9.04 1.28
CA ILE A 181 18.46 -8.36 1.11
C ILE A 181 18.42 -7.08 1.95
N LEU A 182 18.87 -7.14 3.20
CA LEU A 182 18.88 -5.98 4.11
C LEU A 182 19.85 -4.88 3.65
N ALA A 183 20.90 -5.24 2.92
CA ALA A 183 21.90 -4.32 2.37
C ALA A 183 21.46 -3.64 1.05
N LEU A 184 20.34 -4.02 0.44
CA LEU A 184 19.84 -3.41 -0.79
C LEU A 184 19.46 -1.93 -0.59
N PRO A 185 19.49 -1.12 -1.66
CA PRO A 185 19.05 0.27 -1.64
C PRO A 185 17.62 0.41 -1.11
N ARG A 186 17.41 1.40 -0.24
CA ARG A 186 16.18 1.59 0.54
C ARG A 186 15.54 2.94 0.31
N ALA A 187 14.21 2.96 0.43
CA ALA A 187 13.36 4.16 0.44
C ALA A 187 12.15 3.92 1.35
N ASN A 188 11.25 4.90 1.45
CA ASN A 188 9.90 4.53 1.84
C ASN A 188 9.25 3.79 0.66
N ILE A 189 8.64 2.68 0.95
CA ILE A 189 7.98 1.79 -0.01
C ILE A 189 6.50 1.70 0.30
N HIS A 190 5.67 1.45 -0.71
CA HIS A 190 4.24 1.23 -0.53
C HIS A 190 3.94 -0.10 0.17
N ALA A 191 4.68 -1.13 -0.19
CA ALA A 191 4.62 -2.50 0.32
C ALA A 191 3.28 -3.23 0.10
N ASP A 192 2.39 -2.66 -0.72
CA ASP A 192 1.07 -3.24 -1.07
C ASP A 192 0.52 -2.67 -2.39
N LEU A 193 1.39 -2.36 -3.36
CA LEU A 193 1.00 -1.72 -4.61
C LEU A 193 0.35 -2.72 -5.59
N PHE A 194 -0.86 -3.15 -5.26
CA PHE A 194 -1.71 -3.99 -6.08
C PHE A 194 -2.64 -3.17 -6.97
N ARG A 195 -3.33 -3.84 -7.91
CA ARG A 195 -4.27 -3.20 -8.86
C ARG A 195 -5.44 -2.48 -8.18
N ASP A 196 -5.85 -2.91 -6.99
CA ASP A 196 -6.89 -2.28 -6.17
C ASP A 196 -6.39 -1.07 -5.37
N ASN A 197 -5.07 -0.79 -5.37
CA ASN A 197 -4.46 0.36 -4.73
C ASN A 197 -3.98 1.43 -5.74
N ALA A 198 -4.37 1.30 -7.01
CA ALA A 198 -4.09 2.29 -8.05
C ALA A 198 -5.36 2.67 -8.82
N MET A 199 -5.47 3.97 -9.14
CA MET A 199 -6.60 4.57 -9.84
C MET A 199 -6.19 4.97 -11.25
N PHE A 200 -7.07 4.74 -12.23
CA PHE A 200 -6.81 5.04 -13.64
C PHE A 200 -8.00 5.70 -14.33
N GLU A 201 -7.70 6.59 -15.26
CA GLU A 201 -8.60 7.06 -16.31
C GLU A 201 -8.05 6.58 -17.66
N GLY A 202 -8.72 5.60 -18.25
CA GLY A 202 -8.15 4.87 -19.38
C GLY A 202 -6.83 4.20 -19.01
N THR A 203 -5.73 4.56 -19.67
CA THR A 203 -4.38 4.07 -19.36
C THR A 203 -3.55 5.07 -18.54
N HIS A 204 -4.11 6.21 -18.18
CA HIS A 204 -3.43 7.22 -17.37
C HIS A 204 -3.66 6.94 -15.87
N LEU A 205 -2.58 6.79 -15.12
CA LEU A 205 -2.61 6.60 -13.68
C LEU A 205 -2.91 7.93 -12.99
N THR A 206 -4.00 7.96 -12.22
CA THR A 206 -4.52 9.17 -11.57
C THR A 206 -4.37 9.16 -10.05
N GLY A 207 -3.97 8.03 -9.46
CA GLY A 207 -3.79 7.97 -8.02
C GLY A 207 -3.22 6.67 -7.49
N LEU A 208 -2.48 6.77 -6.40
CA LEU A 208 -2.15 5.66 -5.49
C LEU A 208 -2.84 5.87 -4.16
N ILE A 209 -3.42 4.81 -3.62
CA ILE A 209 -4.14 4.82 -2.34
C ILE A 209 -3.66 3.69 -1.43
N ASP A 210 -4.12 3.69 -0.19
CA ASP A 210 -3.85 2.65 0.81
C ASP A 210 -2.37 2.48 1.19
N PHE A 211 -1.79 3.52 1.77
CA PHE A 211 -0.41 3.54 2.25
C PHE A 211 -0.21 2.93 3.64
N TYR A 212 -1.22 2.27 4.24
CA TYR A 212 -1.11 1.75 5.62
C TYR A 212 -0.07 0.64 5.79
N ASN A 213 0.34 -0.04 4.72
CA ASN A 213 1.48 -0.97 4.71
C ASN A 213 2.84 -0.28 4.45
N ALA A 214 2.85 1.01 4.09
CA ALA A 214 4.08 1.73 3.75
C ALA A 214 5.09 1.70 4.91
N CYS A 215 6.35 1.53 4.58
CA CYS A 215 7.44 1.44 5.55
C CYS A 215 8.77 1.82 4.92
N SER A 216 9.85 1.88 5.71
CA SER A 216 11.20 1.96 5.16
C SER A 216 11.72 0.57 4.80
N GLY A 217 11.96 0.32 3.52
CA GLY A 217 12.32 -1.01 3.03
C GLY A 217 13.19 -1.02 1.77
N PRO A 218 13.67 -2.20 1.34
CA PRO A 218 14.36 -2.33 0.06
C PRO A 218 13.44 -1.97 -1.10
N MET A 219 13.87 -1.07 -1.98
CA MET A 219 13.09 -0.67 -3.15
C MET A 219 12.74 -1.87 -4.05
N LEU A 220 13.69 -2.80 -4.20
CA LEU A 220 13.49 -4.01 -5.00
C LEU A 220 12.34 -4.89 -4.49
N TYR A 221 12.09 -4.90 -3.17
CA TYR A 221 10.98 -5.64 -2.58
C TYR A 221 9.63 -5.07 -3.02
N ASP A 222 9.51 -3.76 -3.03
CA ASP A 222 8.28 -3.06 -3.48
C ASP A 222 8.02 -3.29 -4.97
N VAL A 223 9.09 -3.23 -5.80
CA VAL A 223 9.04 -3.56 -7.23
C VAL A 223 8.57 -5.00 -7.44
N ALA A 224 9.06 -5.95 -6.64
CA ALA A 224 8.66 -7.35 -6.75
C ALA A 224 7.19 -7.58 -6.36
N ILE A 225 6.70 -6.90 -5.33
CA ILE A 225 5.28 -6.94 -4.93
C ILE A 225 4.40 -6.47 -6.09
N ALA A 226 4.68 -5.28 -6.61
CA ALA A 226 3.89 -4.72 -7.70
C ALA A 226 3.95 -5.58 -8.96
N LEU A 227 5.14 -6.03 -9.36
CA LEU A 227 5.30 -6.86 -10.55
C LEU A 227 4.51 -8.17 -10.45
N ASN A 228 4.55 -8.84 -9.30
CA ASN A 228 3.81 -10.09 -9.09
C ASN A 228 2.30 -9.93 -9.28
N ASP A 229 1.71 -8.80 -8.91
CA ASP A 229 0.28 -8.56 -9.13
C ASP A 229 -0.01 -8.01 -10.55
N TRP A 230 0.71 -6.98 -10.98
CA TRP A 230 0.43 -6.27 -12.22
C TRP A 230 0.78 -7.05 -13.47
N CYS A 231 1.81 -7.88 -13.40
CA CYS A 231 2.39 -8.55 -14.55
C CYS A 231 2.13 -10.06 -14.58
N SER A 232 1.37 -10.63 -13.64
CA SER A 232 0.98 -12.03 -13.67
C SER A 232 -0.44 -12.22 -14.22
N ASP A 233 -0.68 -13.36 -14.86
CA ASP A 233 -2.01 -13.83 -15.22
C ASP A 233 -2.73 -14.51 -14.04
N GLU A 234 -3.91 -15.09 -14.29
CA GLU A 234 -4.71 -15.76 -13.27
C GLU A 234 -4.07 -17.06 -12.76
N GLU A 235 -3.20 -17.67 -13.54
CA GLU A 235 -2.41 -18.86 -13.18
C GLU A 235 -1.11 -18.49 -12.43
N GLY A 236 -0.82 -17.20 -12.26
CA GLY A 236 0.40 -16.70 -11.60
C GLY A 236 1.64 -16.69 -12.50
N VAL A 237 1.46 -16.82 -13.82
CA VAL A 237 2.56 -16.77 -14.78
C VAL A 237 2.85 -15.31 -15.15
N ILE A 238 4.14 -14.92 -15.11
CA ILE A 238 4.54 -13.57 -15.45
C ILE A 238 4.43 -13.34 -16.96
N ASP A 239 3.61 -12.37 -17.36
CA ASP A 239 3.47 -11.88 -18.73
C ASP A 239 4.70 -11.05 -19.12
N GLY A 240 5.49 -11.54 -20.06
CA GLY A 240 6.74 -10.93 -20.47
C GLY A 240 6.60 -9.49 -21.01
N PRO A 241 5.63 -9.19 -21.89
CA PRO A 241 5.34 -7.83 -22.36
C PRO A 241 5.02 -6.85 -21.22
N ARG A 242 4.14 -7.21 -20.28
CA ARG A 242 3.78 -6.38 -19.13
C ARG A 242 4.99 -6.16 -18.21
N ALA A 243 5.72 -7.22 -17.89
CA ALA A 243 6.92 -7.14 -17.05
C ALA A 243 8.00 -6.25 -17.66
N ARG A 244 8.26 -6.36 -18.97
CA ARG A 244 9.22 -5.48 -19.66
C ARG A 244 8.78 -4.02 -19.66
N ALA A 245 7.49 -3.74 -19.84
CA ALA A 245 6.98 -2.38 -19.80
C ALA A 245 7.12 -1.76 -18.39
N PHE A 246 6.76 -2.52 -17.35
CA PHE A 246 6.90 -2.10 -15.96
C PHE A 246 8.37 -1.83 -15.58
N LEU A 247 9.23 -2.84 -15.75
CA LEU A 247 10.65 -2.75 -15.37
C LEU A 247 11.40 -1.73 -16.22
N GLY A 248 11.07 -1.60 -17.50
CA GLY A 248 11.67 -0.61 -18.39
C GLY A 248 11.34 0.82 -17.99
N ALA A 249 10.08 1.11 -17.64
CA ALA A 249 9.66 2.42 -17.17
C ALA A 249 10.30 2.77 -15.82
N TYR A 250 10.33 1.83 -14.88
CA TYR A 250 11.01 1.99 -13.60
C TYR A 250 12.51 2.26 -13.77
N ALA A 251 13.21 1.40 -14.53
CA ALA A 251 14.65 1.46 -14.72
C ALA A 251 15.12 2.70 -15.50
N ALA A 252 14.27 3.29 -16.33
CA ALA A 252 14.56 4.54 -17.04
C ALA A 252 14.78 5.71 -16.08
N LEU A 253 14.13 5.71 -14.93
CA LEU A 253 14.25 6.74 -13.89
C LEU A 253 15.21 6.32 -12.78
N ARG A 254 15.13 5.08 -12.35
CA ARG A 254 15.95 4.52 -11.29
C ARG A 254 16.55 3.17 -11.74
N PRO A 255 17.77 3.19 -12.33
CA PRO A 255 18.45 1.96 -12.75
C PRO A 255 18.68 0.98 -11.61
N PHE A 256 18.51 -0.32 -11.86
CA PHE A 256 18.82 -1.36 -10.90
C PHE A 256 20.34 -1.52 -10.71
N THR A 257 20.76 -1.74 -9.47
CA THR A 257 22.16 -2.10 -9.15
C THR A 257 22.46 -3.56 -9.49
N ALA A 258 23.73 -3.91 -9.55
CA ALA A 258 24.14 -5.31 -9.76
C ALA A 258 23.64 -6.24 -8.64
N ALA A 259 23.62 -5.75 -7.39
CA ALA A 259 23.09 -6.51 -6.24
C ALA A 259 21.58 -6.75 -6.36
N GLU A 260 20.83 -5.77 -6.85
CA GLU A 260 19.40 -5.92 -7.10
C GLU A 260 19.12 -6.91 -8.24
N ALA A 261 19.92 -6.87 -9.31
CA ALA A 261 19.82 -7.82 -10.41
C ALA A 261 20.11 -9.26 -9.95
N GLU A 262 21.14 -9.45 -9.10
CA GLU A 262 21.47 -10.76 -8.51
C GLU A 262 20.32 -11.30 -7.65
N LEU A 263 19.68 -10.45 -6.84
CA LEU A 263 18.63 -10.84 -5.91
C LEU A 263 17.21 -10.82 -6.51
N TRP A 264 17.06 -10.44 -7.77
CA TRP A 264 15.74 -10.29 -8.39
C TRP A 264 14.86 -11.55 -8.30
N PRO A 265 15.33 -12.77 -8.66
CA PRO A 265 14.50 -13.96 -8.54
C PRO A 265 14.14 -14.31 -7.10
N THR A 266 15.04 -14.06 -6.15
CA THR A 266 14.78 -14.24 -4.72
C THR A 266 13.71 -13.27 -4.24
N MET A 267 13.78 -12.00 -4.66
CA MET A 267 12.86 -10.98 -4.19
C MET A 267 11.42 -11.20 -4.68
N LEU A 268 11.24 -11.73 -5.88
CA LEU A 268 9.92 -12.17 -6.36
C LEU A 268 9.29 -13.22 -5.43
N ARG A 269 10.08 -14.20 -5.01
CA ARG A 269 9.64 -15.24 -4.06
C ARG A 269 9.38 -14.69 -2.65
N VAL A 270 10.23 -13.82 -2.15
CA VAL A 270 10.04 -13.13 -0.86
C VAL A 270 8.69 -12.40 -0.84
N ALA A 271 8.39 -11.65 -1.90
CA ALA A 271 7.10 -10.99 -2.05
C ALA A 271 5.93 -11.98 -2.03
N CYS A 272 6.04 -13.10 -2.76
CA CYS A 272 5.01 -14.14 -2.72
C CYS A 272 4.83 -14.75 -1.33
N VAL A 273 5.90 -15.07 -0.62
CA VAL A 273 5.86 -15.66 0.73
C VAL A 273 5.12 -14.76 1.69
N ARG A 274 5.42 -13.44 1.69
CA ARG A 274 4.74 -12.46 2.55
C ARG A 274 3.22 -12.51 2.40
N PHE A 275 2.72 -12.49 1.17
CA PHE A 275 1.29 -12.48 0.91
C PHE A 275 0.65 -13.86 1.10
N TRP A 276 1.36 -14.93 0.77
CA TRP A 276 0.90 -16.28 1.03
C TRP A 276 0.68 -16.52 2.53
N LEU A 277 1.69 -16.23 3.37
CA LEU A 277 1.58 -16.32 4.82
C LEU A 277 0.44 -15.46 5.38
N SER A 278 0.30 -14.22 4.94
CA SER A 278 -0.79 -13.36 5.38
C SER A 278 -2.16 -13.96 5.10
N ARG A 279 -2.34 -14.60 3.93
CA ARG A 279 -3.61 -15.27 3.58
C ARG A 279 -3.84 -16.55 4.37
N LEU A 280 -2.80 -17.35 4.61
CA LEU A 280 -2.88 -18.55 5.45
C LEU A 280 -3.32 -18.20 6.88
N ILE A 281 -2.69 -17.19 7.49
CA ILE A 281 -3.01 -16.71 8.83
C ILE A 281 -4.46 -16.20 8.89
N ALA A 282 -4.87 -15.39 7.92
CA ALA A 282 -6.24 -14.89 7.86
C ALA A 282 -7.28 -16.02 7.71
N ALA A 283 -6.99 -17.02 6.88
CA ALA A 283 -7.88 -18.19 6.68
C ALA A 283 -8.03 -19.02 7.96
N GLU A 284 -6.94 -19.22 8.71
CA GLU A 284 -6.98 -19.93 10.00
C GLU A 284 -7.79 -19.15 11.06
N GLN A 285 -7.62 -17.84 11.13
CA GLN A 285 -8.40 -16.99 12.05
C GLN A 285 -9.90 -17.03 11.74
N ILE A 286 -10.28 -16.99 10.45
CA ILE A 286 -11.67 -17.13 10.01
C ILE A 286 -12.20 -18.51 10.36
N GLY A 287 -11.42 -19.57 10.12
CA GLY A 287 -11.81 -20.95 10.48
C GLY A 287 -12.05 -21.13 11.98
N ARG A 288 -11.21 -20.54 12.83
CA ARG A 288 -11.38 -20.59 14.31
C ARG A 288 -12.58 -19.76 14.79
N ALA A 289 -12.97 -18.71 14.08
CA ALA A 289 -14.13 -17.88 14.45
C ALA A 289 -15.49 -18.55 14.13
N HIS A 290 -15.49 -19.63 13.37
CA HIS A 290 -16.69 -20.39 12.99
C HIS A 290 -16.84 -21.73 13.75
N VAL A 291 -15.97 -22.05 14.67
CA VAL A 291 -16.04 -23.18 15.61
C VAL A 291 -16.47 -22.70 16.99
#